data_550e15c75a71f63f0c1770ede18fdc13
#
_entry.id   550e15c75a71f63f0c1770ede18fdc13
#
_cell.length_a   1.000
_cell.length_b   1.000
_cell.length_c   1.000
_cell.angle_alpha   90.00
_cell.angle_beta   90.00
_cell.angle_gamma   90.00
#
_symmetry.space_group_name_H-M   'P 1'
#
loop_
_entity.id
_entity.type
_entity.pdbx_description
1 polymer ?
#
loop_
_entity_poly.entity_id
_entity_poly.type
_entity_poly.pdbx_seq_one_letter_code
_entity_poly.pdbx_strand_id
1 'polypeptide(L)'
;GTVKWYDVGKSIGVYSTGVNADGSKSEYENNTHTKGLAMLGITHKPNKSLAFQFWNIYTENIFRASFLQIELDKEVGKKQKWIAGVQLFQQNRIGEGGNEELEKKYMQDKASFIFSTKLGWESHNWKASFNFTRITNQGRYTMPREWGRDPFYTFMPRERNEGLANVYAYVIKAGKSFPKQRVSANLAIGHFNLPSVYDFSANKYGLPSYNQLNLDLRYTFNGILSGLESQVLFVYKGKATNESIDDRYIINKVNMSLWNIVLNYNF
;
A
#
# COMPACT_ATOMS: atom_id res chain seq x y z
N GLY A 1 4.14 26.25 21.09
CA GLY A 1 4.53 25.06 20.32
C GLY A 1 5.63 25.46 19.34
N THR A 2 6.68 24.67 19.26
CA THR A 2 7.76 24.87 18.28
C THR A 2 7.29 24.32 16.93
N VAL A 3 7.18 25.17 15.91
CA VAL A 3 6.95 24.71 14.53
C VAL A 3 8.29 24.15 14.03
N LYS A 4 8.33 22.85 13.76
CA LYS A 4 9.48 22.24 13.10
C LYS A 4 9.23 22.23 11.60
N TRP A 5 10.11 22.87 10.84
CA TRP A 5 10.13 22.79 9.39
C TRP A 5 10.88 21.53 8.97
N TYR A 6 10.25 20.69 8.17
CA TYR A 6 10.87 19.51 7.59
C TYR A 6 11.21 19.80 6.12
N ASP A 7 12.40 19.42 5.71
CA ASP A 7 12.77 19.38 4.31
C ASP A 7 12.08 18.16 3.66
N VAL A 8 11.01 18.41 2.94
CA VAL A 8 10.22 17.37 2.28
C VAL A 8 11.06 16.59 1.26
N GLY A 9 11.96 17.26 0.54
CA GLY A 9 12.86 16.61 -0.42
C GLY A 9 13.76 15.56 0.25
N LYS A 10 14.32 15.88 1.40
CA LYS A 10 15.17 14.95 2.18
C LYS A 10 14.41 13.79 2.81
N SER A 11 13.08 13.87 2.92
CA SER A 11 12.27 12.75 3.38
C SER A 11 12.04 11.69 2.32
N ILE A 12 12.43 11.94 1.07
CA ILE A 12 12.22 11.02 -0.07
C ILE A 12 13.55 10.33 -0.39
N GLY A 13 13.52 8.98 -0.43
CA GLY A 13 14.69 8.17 -0.78
C GLY A 13 15.47 7.61 0.41
N VAL A 14 14.95 7.73 1.62
CA VAL A 14 15.51 7.06 2.81
C VAL A 14 15.50 5.54 2.65
N TYR A 15 14.48 4.99 1.99
CA TYR A 15 14.47 3.60 1.55
C TYR A 15 15.17 3.47 0.19
N SER A 16 15.44 2.22 -0.22
CA SER A 16 16.12 1.95 -1.49
C SER A 16 15.44 2.64 -2.70
N THR A 17 16.24 3.28 -3.52
CA THR A 17 15.81 4.09 -4.65
C THR A 17 15.44 3.27 -5.89
N GLY A 18 15.88 1.99 -6.00
CA GLY A 18 15.64 1.14 -7.17
C GLY A 18 16.40 1.62 -8.40
N VAL A 19 15.82 1.40 -9.57
CA VAL A 19 16.43 1.73 -10.86
C VAL A 19 15.54 2.67 -11.68
N ASN A 20 16.16 3.38 -12.61
CA ASN A 20 15.53 4.17 -13.65
C ASN A 20 14.87 3.27 -14.72
N ALA A 21 14.12 3.87 -15.64
CA ALA A 21 13.45 3.12 -16.71
C ALA A 21 14.42 2.42 -17.67
N ASP A 22 15.65 2.89 -17.78
CA ASP A 22 16.74 2.27 -18.57
C ASP A 22 17.54 1.22 -17.81
N GLY A 23 17.22 0.97 -16.53
CA GLY A 23 17.91 0.03 -15.64
C GLY A 23 19.14 0.60 -14.93
N SER A 24 19.53 1.84 -15.16
CA SER A 24 20.56 2.52 -14.39
C SER A 24 20.12 2.74 -12.95
N LYS A 25 21.08 2.88 -12.03
CA LYS A 25 20.78 3.16 -10.62
C LYS A 25 20.08 4.51 -10.47
N SER A 26 18.98 4.55 -9.73
CA SER A 26 18.30 5.81 -9.42
C SER A 26 18.99 6.55 -8.27
N GLU A 27 19.21 7.84 -8.43
CA GLU A 27 20.00 8.69 -7.53
C GLU A 27 19.22 9.87 -6.95
N TYR A 28 17.89 9.74 -6.79
CA TYR A 28 17.07 10.83 -6.26
C TYR A 28 17.23 11.06 -4.75
N GLU A 29 17.85 10.13 -4.02
CA GLU A 29 18.15 10.32 -2.59
C GLU A 29 19.01 11.57 -2.38
N ASN A 30 18.57 12.48 -1.52
CA ASN A 30 19.17 13.80 -1.27
C ASN A 30 19.27 14.74 -2.49
N ASN A 31 18.74 14.34 -3.65
CA ASN A 31 18.73 15.11 -4.90
C ASN A 31 17.33 15.60 -5.31
N THR A 32 16.32 15.32 -4.50
CA THR A 32 14.93 15.71 -4.78
C THR A 32 14.67 17.15 -4.30
N HIS A 33 14.34 18.05 -5.25
CA HIS A 33 14.09 19.47 -4.97
C HIS A 33 12.59 19.75 -4.95
N THR A 34 12.12 20.33 -3.84
CA THR A 34 10.74 20.80 -3.67
C THR A 34 10.69 21.93 -2.65
N LYS A 35 9.79 22.89 -2.85
CA LYS A 35 9.50 23.96 -1.87
C LYS A 35 8.53 23.52 -0.78
N GLY A 36 7.85 22.38 -0.98
CA GLY A 36 6.93 21.88 0.03
C GLY A 36 5.79 21.01 -0.52
N LEU A 37 4.91 20.69 0.39
CA LEU A 37 3.78 19.80 0.21
C LEU A 37 2.50 20.49 0.69
N ALA A 38 1.43 20.39 -0.09
CA ALA A 38 0.07 20.74 0.31
C ALA A 38 -0.85 19.53 0.23
N MET A 39 -1.73 19.37 1.21
CA MET A 39 -2.68 18.25 1.26
C MET A 39 -4.08 18.77 1.56
N LEU A 40 -5.06 18.31 0.79
CA LEU A 40 -6.49 18.55 1.02
C LEU A 40 -7.20 17.20 1.14
N GLY A 41 -7.93 17.01 2.23
CA GLY A 41 -8.76 15.83 2.46
C GLY A 41 -10.20 16.22 2.76
N ILE A 42 -11.15 15.54 2.12
CA ILE A 42 -12.60 15.70 2.35
C ILE A 42 -13.20 14.33 2.57
N THR A 43 -13.94 14.18 3.67
CA THR A 43 -14.77 13.00 3.92
C THR A 43 -16.21 13.43 4.06
N HIS A 44 -17.09 12.78 3.30
CA HIS A 44 -18.53 13.04 3.32
C HIS A 44 -19.30 11.74 3.47
N LYS A 45 -20.22 11.69 4.43
CA LYS A 45 -21.11 10.55 4.70
C LYS A 45 -22.57 11.03 4.62
N PRO A 46 -23.20 10.98 3.43
CA PRO A 46 -24.57 11.43 3.26
C PRO A 46 -25.58 10.60 4.07
N ASN A 47 -25.24 9.36 4.36
CA ASN A 47 -26.02 8.47 5.21
C ASN A 47 -25.12 7.39 5.84
N LYS A 48 -25.72 6.46 6.62
CA LYS A 48 -24.98 5.40 7.31
C LYS A 48 -24.37 4.36 6.36
N SER A 49 -24.89 4.26 5.14
CA SER A 49 -24.48 3.22 4.18
C SER A 49 -23.47 3.70 3.14
N LEU A 50 -23.30 5.01 2.95
CA LEU A 50 -22.49 5.55 1.88
C LEU A 50 -21.46 6.53 2.43
N ALA A 51 -20.20 6.33 2.04
CA ALA A 51 -19.10 7.22 2.38
C ALA A 51 -18.27 7.58 1.15
N PHE A 52 -17.93 8.84 1.05
CA PHE A 52 -17.02 9.40 0.04
C PHE A 52 -15.78 9.94 0.75
N GLN A 53 -14.61 9.67 0.19
CA GLN A 53 -13.37 10.30 0.59
C GLN A 53 -12.65 10.80 -0.65
N PHE A 54 -12.19 12.02 -0.58
CA PHE A 54 -11.35 12.63 -1.61
C PHE A 54 -10.09 13.18 -0.94
N TRP A 55 -8.94 12.87 -1.50
CA TRP A 55 -7.65 13.43 -1.09
C TRP A 55 -6.93 13.95 -2.31
N ASN A 56 -6.30 15.11 -2.15
CA ASN A 56 -5.38 15.66 -3.13
C ASN A 56 -4.09 16.05 -2.43
N ILE A 57 -2.99 15.50 -2.92
CA ILE A 57 -1.62 15.78 -2.46
C ILE A 57 -0.93 16.49 -3.59
N TYR A 58 -0.43 17.68 -3.33
CA TYR A 58 0.39 18.46 -4.25
C TYR A 58 1.77 18.62 -3.66
N THR A 59 2.77 18.02 -4.29
CA THR A 59 4.18 18.19 -3.93
C THR A 59 4.83 19.00 -5.03
N GLU A 60 5.18 20.25 -4.70
CA GLU A 60 5.75 21.19 -5.64
C GLU A 60 6.96 20.58 -6.35
N ASN A 61 7.06 20.79 -7.66
CA ASN A 61 8.10 20.27 -8.55
C ASN A 61 8.19 18.74 -8.66
N ILE A 62 7.34 17.95 -7.97
CA ILE A 62 7.44 16.48 -8.01
C ILE A 62 6.20 15.87 -8.62
N PHE A 63 5.07 15.89 -7.90
CA PHE A 63 3.82 15.31 -8.38
C PHE A 63 2.58 15.95 -7.74
N ARG A 64 1.45 15.74 -8.40
CA ARG A 64 0.12 15.85 -7.85
C ARG A 64 -0.53 14.47 -7.84
N ALA A 65 -1.10 14.06 -6.71
CA ALA A 65 -1.85 12.82 -6.57
C ALA A 65 -3.27 13.12 -6.10
N SER A 66 -4.26 12.58 -6.79
CA SER A 66 -5.69 12.67 -6.45
C SER A 66 -6.21 11.27 -6.18
N PHE A 67 -6.87 11.10 -5.04
CA PHE A 67 -7.45 9.84 -4.59
C PHE A 67 -8.93 10.04 -4.30
N LEU A 68 -9.78 9.22 -4.90
CA LEU A 68 -11.21 9.13 -4.62
C LEU A 68 -11.53 7.74 -4.12
N GLN A 69 -12.23 7.64 -2.99
CA GLN A 69 -12.77 6.39 -2.47
C GLN A 69 -14.27 6.54 -2.22
N ILE A 70 -15.01 5.54 -2.65
CA ILE A 70 -16.45 5.40 -2.41
C ILE A 70 -16.66 4.05 -1.74
N GLU A 71 -17.33 4.05 -0.60
CA GLU A 71 -17.70 2.83 0.13
C GLU A 71 -19.20 2.77 0.35
N LEU A 72 -19.76 1.59 0.12
CA LEU A 72 -21.16 1.26 0.35
C LEU A 72 -21.24 0.09 1.34
N ASP A 73 -21.92 0.32 2.47
CA ASP A 73 -22.24 -0.67 3.48
C ASP A 73 -23.76 -0.92 3.44
N LYS A 74 -24.18 -2.13 3.08
CA LYS A 74 -25.60 -2.52 3.03
C LYS A 74 -25.90 -3.55 4.10
N GLU A 75 -26.69 -3.19 5.09
CA GLU A 75 -27.20 -4.13 6.08
C GLU A 75 -28.19 -5.12 5.44
N VAL A 76 -28.03 -6.41 5.76
CA VAL A 76 -28.89 -7.51 5.32
C VAL A 76 -29.26 -8.35 6.54
N GLY A 77 -30.50 -8.19 6.98
CA GLY A 77 -30.97 -8.82 8.22
C GLY A 77 -30.37 -8.21 9.49
N LYS A 78 -30.47 -8.91 10.61
CA LYS A 78 -30.19 -8.32 11.93
C LYS A 78 -28.70 -8.16 12.30
N LYS A 79 -27.79 -8.86 11.60
CA LYS A 79 -26.36 -8.90 12.01
C LYS A 79 -25.41 -9.18 10.84
N GLN A 80 -25.82 -8.88 9.64
CA GLN A 80 -25.00 -9.09 8.44
C GLN A 80 -24.97 -7.83 7.61
N LYS A 81 -23.85 -7.57 6.96
CA LYS A 81 -23.73 -6.50 5.98
C LYS A 81 -22.85 -6.90 4.81
N TRP A 82 -23.20 -6.40 3.64
CA TRP A 82 -22.33 -6.39 2.47
C TRP A 82 -21.60 -5.07 2.39
N ILE A 83 -20.35 -5.13 1.97
CA ILE A 83 -19.48 -3.98 1.81
C ILE A 83 -19.00 -3.98 0.35
N ALA A 84 -19.16 -2.86 -0.33
CA ALA A 84 -18.55 -2.64 -1.64
C ALA A 84 -17.72 -1.38 -1.59
N GLY A 85 -16.58 -1.38 -2.26
CA GLY A 85 -15.69 -0.22 -2.30
C GLY A 85 -15.03 -0.07 -3.66
N VAL A 86 -14.86 1.19 -4.09
CA VAL A 86 -14.13 1.57 -5.30
C VAL A 86 -13.16 2.69 -4.93
N GLN A 87 -11.94 2.57 -5.42
CA GLN A 87 -10.89 3.58 -5.30
C GLN A 87 -10.35 3.92 -6.67
N LEU A 88 -10.18 5.21 -6.92
CA LEU A 88 -9.50 5.75 -8.10
C LEU A 88 -8.34 6.60 -7.61
N PHE A 89 -7.17 6.37 -8.17
CA PHE A 89 -5.98 7.14 -7.85
C PHE A 89 -5.32 7.59 -9.15
N GLN A 90 -5.16 8.89 -9.30
CA GLN A 90 -4.48 9.52 -10.42
C GLN A 90 -3.27 10.29 -9.91
N GLN A 91 -2.10 10.00 -10.45
CA GLN A 91 -0.88 10.72 -10.16
C GLN A 91 -0.33 11.36 -11.44
N ASN A 92 0.12 12.59 -11.36
CA ASN A 92 0.71 13.31 -12.48
C ASN A 92 1.99 13.99 -12.01
N ARG A 93 3.04 13.93 -12.84
CA ARG A 93 4.28 14.66 -12.60
C ARG A 93 4.02 16.16 -12.67
N ILE A 94 4.64 16.89 -11.77
CA ILE A 94 4.67 18.36 -11.73
C ILE A 94 6.12 18.82 -11.91
N GLY A 95 6.33 19.85 -12.71
CA GLY A 95 7.65 20.38 -13.02
C GLY A 95 8.62 19.31 -13.49
N GLU A 96 9.78 19.26 -12.89
CA GLU A 96 10.87 18.34 -13.25
C GLU A 96 10.78 16.96 -12.58
N GLY A 97 9.69 16.66 -11.83
CA GLY A 97 9.58 15.40 -11.11
C GLY A 97 10.60 15.24 -9.97
N GLY A 98 11.05 16.38 -9.41
CA GLY A 98 11.99 16.47 -8.31
C GLY A 98 13.41 16.87 -8.70
N ASN A 99 13.82 16.68 -9.95
CA ASN A 99 15.14 17.10 -10.45
C ASN A 99 15.12 17.19 -11.98
N GLU A 100 15.97 18.03 -12.56
CA GLU A 100 16.15 18.16 -14.01
C GLU A 100 16.88 16.93 -14.60
N GLU A 101 17.88 16.42 -13.87
CA GLU A 101 18.67 15.26 -14.29
C GLU A 101 17.86 13.97 -14.12
N LEU A 102 17.81 13.15 -15.16
CA LEU A 102 16.95 11.95 -15.21
C LEU A 102 17.25 10.96 -14.08
N GLU A 103 18.52 10.71 -13.79
CA GLU A 103 18.96 9.76 -12.75
C GLU A 103 18.57 10.22 -11.33
N LYS A 104 18.43 11.53 -11.13
CA LYS A 104 18.06 12.18 -9.87
C LYS A 104 16.57 12.50 -9.77
N LYS A 105 15.81 12.23 -10.83
CA LYS A 105 14.37 12.51 -10.89
C LYS A 105 13.58 11.46 -10.10
N TYR A 106 12.81 11.90 -9.11
CA TYR A 106 11.96 10.99 -8.31
C TYR A 106 10.81 10.44 -9.14
N MET A 107 10.02 11.29 -9.78
CA MET A 107 8.93 10.87 -10.67
C MET A 107 9.34 11.05 -12.14
N GLN A 108 9.79 9.97 -12.76
CA GLN A 108 10.21 9.97 -14.17
C GLN A 108 9.03 9.91 -15.13
N ASP A 109 8.00 9.15 -14.78
CA ASP A 109 6.80 8.98 -15.60
C ASP A 109 5.92 10.23 -15.58
N LYS A 110 5.18 10.49 -16.69
CA LYS A 110 4.26 11.63 -16.79
C LYS A 110 3.03 11.45 -15.89
N ALA A 111 2.51 10.24 -15.82
CA ALA A 111 1.30 9.93 -15.06
C ALA A 111 1.26 8.46 -14.64
N SER A 112 0.45 8.15 -13.63
CA SER A 112 0.06 6.80 -13.24
C SER A 112 -1.41 6.79 -12.83
N PHE A 113 -2.15 5.77 -13.24
CA PHE A 113 -3.55 5.61 -12.86
C PHE A 113 -3.78 4.24 -12.23
N ILE A 114 -4.48 4.24 -11.10
CA ILE A 114 -4.79 3.02 -10.34
C ILE A 114 -6.28 2.96 -10.07
N PHE A 115 -6.83 1.76 -10.23
CA PHE A 115 -8.18 1.39 -9.88
C PHE A 115 -8.14 0.25 -8.87
N SER A 116 -8.89 0.38 -7.75
CA SER A 116 -8.96 -0.68 -6.75
C SER A 116 -10.40 -0.90 -6.30
N THR A 117 -10.78 -2.16 -6.09
CA THR A 117 -12.15 -2.53 -5.67
C THR A 117 -12.12 -3.52 -4.51
N LYS A 118 -13.19 -3.49 -3.75
CA LYS A 118 -13.47 -4.42 -2.66
C LYS A 118 -14.92 -4.88 -2.72
N LEU A 119 -15.14 -6.17 -2.54
CA LEU A 119 -16.44 -6.75 -2.24
C LEU A 119 -16.28 -7.57 -0.95
N GLY A 120 -17.03 -7.23 0.07
CA GLY A 120 -16.90 -7.82 1.40
C GLY A 120 -18.24 -8.21 2.00
N TRP A 121 -18.16 -9.08 2.98
CA TRP A 121 -19.26 -9.52 3.80
C TRP A 121 -18.81 -9.59 5.26
N GLU A 122 -19.66 -9.12 6.16
CA GLU A 122 -19.47 -9.23 7.60
C GLU A 122 -20.72 -9.82 8.26
N SER A 123 -20.51 -10.70 9.24
CA SER A 123 -21.57 -11.31 10.02
C SER A 123 -21.06 -11.65 11.41
N HIS A 124 -21.70 -11.10 12.47
CA HIS A 124 -21.30 -11.30 13.85
C HIS A 124 -19.79 -11.13 14.06
N ASN A 125 -19.09 -12.25 14.14
CA ASN A 125 -17.66 -12.32 14.43
C ASN A 125 -16.83 -12.68 13.16
N TRP A 126 -17.46 -12.82 12.00
CA TRP A 126 -16.80 -13.13 10.74
C TRP A 126 -16.74 -11.94 9.83
N LYS A 127 -15.67 -11.84 9.08
CA LYS A 127 -15.53 -10.93 7.94
C LYS A 127 -14.80 -11.63 6.82
N ALA A 128 -15.21 -11.37 5.59
CA ALA A 128 -14.53 -11.85 4.39
C ALA A 128 -14.56 -10.76 3.32
N SER A 129 -13.54 -10.70 2.47
CA SER A 129 -13.57 -9.82 1.28
C SER A 129 -12.71 -10.38 0.16
N PHE A 130 -13.13 -10.08 -1.06
CA PHE A 130 -12.32 -10.17 -2.27
C PHE A 130 -11.94 -8.75 -2.68
N ASN A 131 -10.66 -8.55 -3.01
CA ASN A 131 -10.09 -7.26 -3.32
C ASN A 131 -9.27 -7.36 -4.61
N PHE A 132 -9.37 -6.35 -5.44
CA PHE A 132 -8.66 -6.27 -6.71
C PHE A 132 -8.03 -4.89 -6.85
N THR A 133 -6.82 -4.82 -7.39
CA THR A 133 -6.15 -3.57 -7.76
C THR A 133 -5.49 -3.73 -9.13
N ARG A 134 -5.69 -2.73 -9.97
CA ARG A 134 -5.05 -2.57 -11.27
C ARG A 134 -4.23 -1.30 -11.27
N ILE A 135 -2.91 -1.40 -11.43
CA ILE A 135 -2.06 -0.27 -11.81
C ILE A 135 -1.91 -0.34 -13.32
N THR A 136 -2.28 0.72 -14.03
CA THR A 136 -2.22 0.74 -15.49
C THR A 136 -0.77 0.81 -15.99
N ASN A 137 -0.59 0.70 -17.31
CA ASN A 137 0.71 0.82 -17.96
C ASN A 137 1.10 2.26 -18.34
N GLN A 138 0.37 3.28 -17.82
CA GLN A 138 0.67 4.68 -18.12
C GLN A 138 1.98 5.16 -17.48
N GLY A 139 2.44 4.49 -16.44
CA GLY A 139 3.67 4.76 -15.73
C GLY A 139 3.65 4.15 -14.33
N ARG A 140 4.82 4.11 -13.70
CA ARG A 140 4.99 3.54 -12.35
C ARG A 140 4.25 4.39 -11.32
N TYR A 141 3.53 3.74 -10.43
CA TYR A 141 3.01 4.36 -9.22
C TYR A 141 4.18 4.69 -8.28
N THR A 142 4.39 5.96 -8.01
CA THR A 142 5.51 6.44 -7.19
C THR A 142 4.98 7.28 -6.03
N MET A 143 4.94 6.68 -4.84
CA MET A 143 4.60 7.37 -3.60
C MET A 143 5.73 7.12 -2.59
N PRO A 144 6.27 8.16 -1.93
CA PRO A 144 7.34 7.97 -0.97
C PRO A 144 6.90 7.00 0.13
N ARG A 145 7.62 5.92 0.31
CA ARG A 145 7.33 4.88 1.32
C ARG A 145 7.46 5.42 2.74
N GLU A 146 8.24 6.44 2.89
CA GLU A 146 8.46 7.19 4.13
C GLU A 146 7.18 7.89 4.60
N TRP A 147 6.27 8.20 3.66
CA TRP A 147 5.01 8.89 3.96
C TRP A 147 3.87 7.95 4.33
N GLY A 148 4.10 6.65 4.27
CA GLY A 148 3.13 5.65 4.68
C GLY A 148 3.05 4.44 3.75
N ARG A 149 1.92 3.76 3.81
CA ARG A 149 1.62 2.57 3.03
C ARG A 149 0.57 2.86 1.96
N ASP A 150 0.52 1.96 0.96
CA ASP A 150 -0.45 2.06 -0.13
C ASP A 150 -1.89 2.02 0.41
N PRO A 151 -2.78 2.89 -0.09
CA PRO A 151 -4.16 2.96 0.38
C PRO A 151 -5.07 1.86 -0.21
N PHE A 152 -4.55 1.03 -1.13
CA PHE A 152 -5.37 0.12 -1.94
C PHE A 152 -5.96 -1.03 -1.13
N TYR A 153 -7.14 -1.52 -1.54
CA TYR A 153 -7.83 -2.62 -0.85
C TYR A 153 -7.04 -3.92 -0.85
N THR A 154 -6.14 -4.12 -1.81
CA THR A 154 -5.24 -5.29 -1.87
C THR A 154 -4.05 -5.20 -0.93
N PHE A 155 -3.84 -4.06 -0.27
CA PHE A 155 -2.69 -3.92 0.63
C PHE A 155 -2.63 -5.05 1.67
N MET A 156 -1.45 -5.63 1.80
CA MET A 156 -1.06 -6.62 2.81
C MET A 156 0.26 -6.19 3.46
N PRO A 157 0.48 -6.44 4.77
CA PRO A 157 1.80 -6.26 5.36
C PRO A 157 2.90 -6.95 4.54
N ARG A 158 3.98 -6.22 4.24
CA ARG A 158 5.10 -6.64 3.37
C ARG A 158 4.80 -6.74 1.87
N GLU A 159 3.61 -6.38 1.45
CA GLU A 159 3.30 -6.16 0.03
C GLU A 159 3.85 -4.81 -0.43
N ARG A 160 4.01 -4.62 -1.74
CA ARG A 160 4.49 -3.39 -2.34
C ARG A 160 3.96 -3.20 -3.75
N ASN A 161 3.33 -2.06 -4.00
CA ASN A 161 2.95 -1.60 -5.33
C ASN A 161 3.76 -0.37 -5.79
N GLU A 162 4.39 0.36 -4.86
CA GLU A 162 5.21 1.51 -5.21
C GLU A 162 6.38 1.09 -6.12
N GLY A 163 6.61 1.87 -7.16
CA GLY A 163 7.63 1.62 -8.17
C GLY A 163 7.18 0.69 -9.30
N LEU A 164 5.89 0.32 -9.34
CA LEU A 164 5.35 -0.60 -10.35
C LEU A 164 4.30 0.07 -11.24
N ALA A 165 4.28 -0.35 -12.50
CA ALA A 165 3.20 -0.17 -13.46
C ALA A 165 2.71 -1.53 -13.96
N ASN A 166 1.61 -1.57 -14.70
CA ASN A 166 1.07 -2.79 -15.32
C ASN A 166 0.86 -3.96 -14.34
N VAL A 167 0.33 -3.67 -13.13
CA VAL A 167 0.09 -4.66 -12.07
C VAL A 167 -1.36 -5.12 -12.06
N TYR A 168 -1.58 -6.41 -11.83
CA TYR A 168 -2.86 -6.99 -11.41
C TYR A 168 -2.66 -7.66 -10.05
N ALA A 169 -3.33 -7.16 -9.03
CA ALA A 169 -3.28 -7.70 -7.68
C ALA A 169 -4.67 -8.22 -7.27
N TYR A 170 -4.71 -9.42 -6.71
CA TYR A 170 -5.91 -10.08 -6.22
C TYR A 170 -5.66 -10.52 -4.78
N VAL A 171 -6.54 -10.16 -3.85
CA VAL A 171 -6.40 -10.53 -2.44
C VAL A 171 -7.74 -10.98 -1.86
N ILE A 172 -7.74 -12.16 -1.25
CA ILE A 172 -8.84 -12.65 -0.41
C ILE A 172 -8.43 -12.42 1.04
N LYS A 173 -9.31 -11.79 1.83
CA LYS A 173 -9.13 -11.60 3.26
C LYS A 173 -10.28 -12.26 4.01
N ALA A 174 -9.96 -12.94 5.10
CA ALA A 174 -10.93 -13.51 6.02
C ALA A 174 -10.51 -13.19 7.46
N GLY A 175 -11.48 -12.95 8.33
CA GLY A 175 -11.23 -12.68 9.73
C GLY A 175 -12.30 -13.26 10.63
N LYS A 176 -11.89 -13.68 11.82
CA LYS A 176 -12.79 -14.16 12.86
C LYS A 176 -12.38 -13.62 14.22
N SER A 177 -13.34 -13.08 14.92
CA SER A 177 -13.18 -12.68 16.33
C SER A 177 -13.77 -13.74 17.26
N PHE A 178 -13.09 -14.00 18.36
CA PHE A 178 -13.49 -14.89 19.44
C PHE A 178 -13.60 -14.07 20.75
N PRO A 179 -14.71 -13.33 20.95
CA PRO A 179 -14.80 -12.36 22.04
C PRO A 179 -14.60 -12.96 23.43
N LYS A 180 -15.12 -14.18 23.66
CA LYS A 180 -14.96 -14.88 24.95
C LYS A 180 -13.51 -15.22 25.26
N GLN A 181 -12.73 -15.58 24.24
CA GLN A 181 -11.30 -15.90 24.35
C GLN A 181 -10.42 -14.67 24.19
N ARG A 182 -10.98 -13.50 23.81
CA ARG A 182 -10.25 -12.26 23.51
C ARG A 182 -9.20 -12.43 22.41
N VAL A 183 -9.48 -13.31 21.47
CA VAL A 183 -8.62 -13.59 20.31
C VAL A 183 -9.28 -13.06 19.05
N SER A 184 -8.49 -12.50 18.15
CA SER A 184 -8.86 -12.31 16.75
C SER A 184 -7.84 -12.96 15.84
N ALA A 185 -8.33 -13.58 14.76
CA ALA A 185 -7.51 -14.21 13.73
C ALA A 185 -7.90 -13.62 12.38
N ASN A 186 -6.89 -13.17 11.60
CA ASN A 186 -7.08 -12.67 10.26
C ASN A 186 -6.14 -13.42 9.30
N LEU A 187 -6.68 -13.85 8.19
CA LEU A 187 -5.97 -14.50 7.09
C LEU A 187 -6.08 -13.62 5.85
N ALA A 188 -4.99 -13.44 5.12
CA ALA A 188 -5.02 -12.84 3.80
C ALA A 188 -4.16 -13.66 2.84
N ILE A 189 -4.68 -13.91 1.64
CA ILE A 189 -4.00 -14.60 0.55
C ILE A 189 -4.04 -13.69 -0.66
N GLY A 190 -2.88 -13.39 -1.24
CA GLY A 190 -2.75 -12.50 -2.38
C GLY A 190 -1.96 -13.12 -3.52
N HIS A 191 -2.37 -12.80 -4.75
CA HIS A 191 -1.62 -13.04 -5.98
C HIS A 191 -1.32 -11.69 -6.63
N PHE A 192 -0.05 -11.44 -6.91
CA PHE A 192 0.45 -10.21 -7.49
C PHE A 192 1.12 -10.53 -8.81
N ASN A 193 0.45 -10.23 -9.92
CA ASN A 193 0.99 -10.36 -11.26
C ASN A 193 1.65 -9.04 -11.64
N LEU A 194 2.98 -9.06 -11.72
CA LEU A 194 3.84 -7.92 -11.96
C LEU A 194 4.42 -7.98 -13.37
N PRO A 195 4.87 -6.86 -13.93
CA PRO A 195 5.64 -6.87 -15.20
C PRO A 195 6.94 -7.65 -15.02
N SER A 196 7.56 -8.02 -16.15
CA SER A 196 8.85 -8.72 -16.16
C SER A 196 9.87 -8.02 -15.26
N VAL A 197 10.71 -8.80 -14.59
CA VAL A 197 11.82 -8.30 -13.76
C VAL A 197 12.83 -7.49 -14.53
N TYR A 198 12.86 -7.63 -15.88
CA TYR A 198 13.73 -6.89 -16.79
C TYR A 198 13.07 -5.67 -17.43
N ASP A 199 11.76 -5.49 -17.25
CA ASP A 199 11.06 -4.29 -17.70
C ASP A 199 11.18 -3.18 -16.63
N PHE A 200 12.32 -2.53 -16.57
CA PHE A 200 12.58 -1.48 -15.60
C PHE A 200 11.70 -0.25 -15.80
N SER A 201 11.14 -0.06 -17.01
CA SER A 201 10.17 1.02 -17.26
C SER A 201 8.86 0.84 -16.47
N ALA A 202 8.51 -0.40 -16.12
CA ALA A 202 7.32 -0.75 -15.38
C ALA A 202 7.61 -1.37 -14.00
N ASN A 203 8.86 -1.76 -13.72
CA ASN A 203 9.27 -2.51 -12.52
C ASN A 203 10.58 -1.96 -11.94
N LYS A 204 10.47 -0.91 -11.16
CA LYS A 204 11.57 -0.15 -10.55
C LYS A 204 12.55 -1.01 -9.74
N TYR A 205 12.09 -2.15 -9.23
CA TYR A 205 12.85 -2.98 -8.29
C TYR A 205 13.21 -4.36 -8.83
N GLY A 206 12.80 -4.67 -10.07
CA GLY A 206 12.97 -6.01 -10.63
C GLY A 206 12.26 -7.08 -9.78
N LEU A 207 11.13 -6.75 -9.17
CA LEU A 207 10.38 -7.65 -8.31
C LEU A 207 9.60 -8.66 -9.16
N PRO A 208 9.83 -9.98 -9.02
CA PRO A 208 9.06 -10.99 -9.74
C PRO A 208 7.62 -11.10 -9.23
N SER A 209 6.70 -11.56 -10.07
CA SER A 209 5.34 -11.91 -9.64
C SER A 209 5.37 -12.92 -8.49
N TYR A 210 4.46 -12.79 -7.53
CA TYR A 210 4.47 -13.59 -6.31
C TYR A 210 3.08 -13.87 -5.74
N ASN A 211 3.02 -14.93 -4.93
CA ASN A 211 1.91 -15.19 -4.01
C ASN A 211 2.31 -14.82 -2.60
N GLN A 212 1.38 -14.31 -1.82
CA GLN A 212 1.63 -13.93 -0.42
C GLN A 212 0.52 -14.47 0.48
N LEU A 213 0.94 -15.01 1.63
CA LEU A 213 0.07 -15.44 2.73
C LEU A 213 0.42 -14.63 3.97
N ASN A 214 -0.58 -14.05 4.62
CA ASN A 214 -0.44 -13.40 5.92
C ASN A 214 -1.43 -14.01 6.91
N LEU A 215 -0.92 -14.39 8.09
CA LEU A 215 -1.72 -14.77 9.26
C LEU A 215 -1.43 -13.79 10.40
N ASP A 216 -2.47 -13.10 10.87
CA ASP A 216 -2.40 -12.13 11.98
C ASP A 216 -3.27 -12.64 13.13
N LEU A 217 -2.63 -12.96 14.25
CA LEU A 217 -3.29 -13.40 15.48
C LEU A 217 -3.09 -12.32 16.54
N ARG A 218 -4.17 -11.93 17.22
CA ARG A 218 -4.13 -10.94 18.31
C ARG A 218 -4.81 -11.48 19.53
N TYR A 219 -4.23 -11.17 20.67
CA TYR A 219 -4.78 -11.49 21.98
C TYR A 219 -4.80 -10.26 22.87
N THR A 220 -5.96 -9.92 23.43
CA THR A 220 -6.13 -8.80 24.36
C THR A 220 -6.14 -9.32 25.79
N PHE A 221 -5.21 -8.89 26.61
CA PHE A 221 -5.08 -9.29 28.00
C PHE A 221 -6.15 -8.63 28.88
N ASN A 222 -6.34 -9.16 30.09
CA ASN A 222 -7.25 -8.62 31.10
C ASN A 222 -6.62 -8.67 32.50
N GLY A 223 -7.40 -8.24 33.51
CA GLY A 223 -6.96 -8.19 34.89
C GLY A 223 -5.77 -7.24 35.06
N ILE A 224 -4.70 -7.69 35.70
CA ILE A 224 -3.49 -6.89 35.94
C ILE A 224 -2.82 -6.42 34.64
N LEU A 225 -2.97 -7.18 33.54
CA LEU A 225 -2.42 -6.84 32.22
C LEU A 225 -3.45 -6.15 31.31
N SER A 226 -4.52 -5.58 31.88
CA SER A 226 -5.51 -4.82 31.11
C SER A 226 -4.82 -3.68 30.38
N GLY A 227 -5.17 -3.48 29.09
CA GLY A 227 -4.51 -2.53 28.20
C GLY A 227 -3.39 -3.14 27.33
N LEU A 228 -2.86 -4.32 27.69
CA LEU A 228 -1.88 -5.03 26.87
C LEU A 228 -2.58 -5.81 25.75
N GLU A 229 -2.06 -5.72 24.54
CA GLU A 229 -2.39 -6.54 23.38
C GLU A 229 -1.11 -7.18 22.84
N SER A 230 -1.14 -8.47 22.56
CA SER A 230 -0.10 -9.14 21.78
C SER A 230 -0.60 -9.41 20.37
N GLN A 231 0.28 -9.22 19.39
CA GLN A 231 0.05 -9.55 17.98
C GLN A 231 1.18 -10.44 17.49
N VAL A 232 0.81 -11.51 16.80
CA VAL A 232 1.75 -12.37 16.05
C VAL A 232 1.35 -12.31 14.60
N LEU A 233 2.24 -11.78 13.76
CA LEU A 233 2.07 -11.72 12.31
C LEU A 233 3.05 -12.68 11.65
N PHE A 234 2.52 -13.66 10.92
CA PHE A 234 3.28 -14.51 10.01
C PHE A 234 3.03 -14.05 8.57
N VAL A 235 4.11 -13.93 7.79
CA VAL A 235 4.08 -13.61 6.36
C VAL A 235 4.91 -14.65 5.61
N TYR A 236 4.33 -15.21 4.55
CA TYR A 236 5.06 -16.01 3.57
C TYR A 236 4.89 -15.38 2.19
N LYS A 237 5.97 -15.26 1.43
CA LYS A 237 5.98 -14.84 0.03
C LYS A 237 6.65 -15.93 -0.81
N GLY A 238 5.95 -16.40 -1.82
CA GLY A 238 6.48 -17.37 -2.78
C GLY A 238 6.48 -16.77 -4.19
N LYS A 239 7.60 -16.88 -4.92
CA LYS A 239 7.71 -16.46 -6.32
C LYS A 239 6.71 -17.22 -7.19
N ALA A 240 5.98 -16.51 -8.06
CA ALA A 240 4.95 -17.05 -8.94
C ALA A 240 5.35 -17.01 -10.43
N THR A 241 6.62 -16.82 -10.73
CA THR A 241 7.18 -16.82 -12.08
C THR A 241 8.54 -17.50 -12.08
N ASN A 242 8.96 -17.99 -13.25
CA ASN A 242 10.31 -18.54 -13.47
C ASN A 242 11.37 -17.48 -13.72
N GLU A 243 10.99 -16.22 -13.93
CA GLU A 243 11.95 -15.13 -14.06
C GLU A 243 12.80 -15.01 -12.82
N SER A 244 14.07 -14.74 -12.99
CA SER A 244 15.05 -14.56 -11.93
C SER A 244 15.92 -13.36 -12.23
N ILE A 245 16.18 -12.56 -11.21
CA ILE A 245 17.11 -11.45 -11.25
C ILE A 245 18.03 -11.55 -10.04
N ASP A 246 19.24 -10.99 -10.12
CA ASP A 246 20.18 -10.94 -9.01
C ASP A 246 19.52 -10.33 -7.76
N ASP A 247 19.66 -11.00 -6.61
CA ASP A 247 19.05 -10.63 -5.33
C ASP A 247 19.32 -9.18 -4.91
N ARG A 248 20.44 -8.60 -5.32
CA ARG A 248 20.81 -7.20 -5.05
C ARG A 248 19.79 -6.18 -5.62
N TYR A 249 19.03 -6.57 -6.66
CA TYR A 249 18.02 -5.73 -7.27
C TYR A 249 16.62 -5.98 -6.70
N ILE A 250 16.41 -7.03 -5.88
CA ILE A 250 15.13 -7.38 -5.27
C ILE A 250 15.06 -6.79 -3.87
N ILE A 251 14.32 -5.69 -3.71
CA ILE A 251 14.19 -4.98 -2.42
C ILE A 251 13.28 -5.71 -1.45
N ASN A 252 12.10 -6.13 -1.89
CA ASN A 252 11.23 -7.02 -1.13
C ASN A 252 11.47 -8.43 -1.60
N LYS A 253 12.21 -9.18 -0.82
CA LYS A 253 12.54 -10.56 -1.15
C LYS A 253 11.26 -11.38 -1.31
N VAL A 254 11.26 -12.25 -2.31
CA VAL A 254 10.31 -13.35 -2.49
C VAL A 254 10.99 -14.66 -2.09
N ASN A 255 10.23 -15.75 -1.90
CA ASN A 255 10.66 -17.00 -1.29
C ASN A 255 11.17 -16.77 0.13
N MET A 256 10.39 -16.06 0.93
CA MET A 256 10.72 -15.70 2.30
C MET A 256 9.57 -15.98 3.25
N SER A 257 9.92 -16.24 4.51
CA SER A 257 8.99 -16.19 5.63
C SER A 257 9.44 -15.18 6.66
N LEU A 258 8.49 -14.54 7.33
CA LEU A 258 8.73 -13.56 8.38
C LEU A 258 7.78 -13.80 9.54
N TRP A 259 8.30 -13.76 10.75
CA TRP A 259 7.54 -13.67 11.98
C TRP A 259 7.76 -12.30 12.61
N ASN A 260 6.68 -11.66 13.04
CA ASN A 260 6.72 -10.40 13.76
C ASN A 260 5.84 -10.51 15.00
N ILE A 261 6.42 -10.25 16.17
CA ILE A 261 5.72 -10.23 17.45
C ILE A 261 5.71 -8.80 17.96
N VAL A 262 4.51 -8.29 18.23
CA VAL A 262 4.30 -6.92 18.69
C VAL A 262 3.53 -6.95 20.02
N LEU A 263 3.96 -6.16 20.97
CA LEU A 263 3.25 -5.91 22.21
C LEU A 263 2.85 -4.43 22.22
N ASN A 264 1.56 -4.17 22.29
CA ASN A 264 0.98 -2.83 22.42
C ASN A 264 0.40 -2.67 23.81
N TYR A 265 0.68 -1.56 24.46
CA TYR A 265 0.05 -1.22 25.73
C TYR A 265 -0.70 0.11 25.62
N ASN A 266 -2.00 0.06 25.92
CA ASN A 266 -2.89 1.23 25.93
C ASN A 266 -3.23 1.56 27.38
N PHE A 267 -2.81 2.73 27.85
CA PHE A 267 -3.07 3.25 29.20
C PHE A 267 -4.12 4.36 29.23
#